data_751dad8e31504d2b2c03642dd6e6abd8
#
_entry.id   751dad8e31504d2b2c03642dd6e6abd8
#
_cell.length_a   1.000
_cell.length_b   1.000
_cell.length_c   1.000
_cell.angle_alpha   90.00
_cell.angle_beta   90.00
_cell.angle_gamma   90.00
#
_symmetry.space_group_name_H-M   'P 1'
#
loop_
_entity.id
_entity.type
_entity.pdbx_description
1 polymer ?
#
loop_
_entity_poly.entity_id
_entity_poly.type
_entity_poly.pdbx_seq_one_letter_code
_entity_poly.pdbx_strand_id
1 'polypeptide(L)'
;MIQVLFFGLLRDVVGMRAEGCEVPATATLGGVFDAYAIRFPRLRELRRSIVLARNQQFCDQASPVADGDEIAFLPPVSGGSGAFSREVTDRNGNFFALTPDPIETPPLLSQTPQESDGAVVVFECRIRNNNQGRPVRCLEYECDEAEAILALARLGSDLAEDHEINRITIVHRLGRVPVGETRVVIVVAAAHRKPAFAAAMEAMDRLKSDVPIRKKEYFADGDGRAKEPASDAVLASHRG
;
A
#
# COMPACT_ATOMS: atom_id res chain seq x y z
N MET A 1 -6.48 -22.95 -11.65
CA MET A 1 -5.15 -22.51 -11.15
C MET A 1 -5.31 -21.20 -10.40
N ILE A 2 -4.74 -21.06 -9.22
CA ILE A 2 -4.72 -19.82 -8.42
C ILE A 2 -3.32 -19.22 -8.40
N GLN A 3 -3.23 -17.92 -8.13
CA GLN A 3 -1.98 -17.21 -7.89
C GLN A 3 -1.83 -16.98 -6.38
N VAL A 4 -0.74 -17.48 -5.78
CA VAL A 4 -0.45 -17.25 -4.35
C VAL A 4 0.70 -16.28 -4.23
N LEU A 5 0.48 -15.20 -3.46
CA LEU A 5 1.44 -14.12 -3.20
C LEU A 5 1.94 -14.19 -1.76
N PHE A 6 3.24 -14.02 -1.57
CA PHE A 6 3.89 -14.00 -0.26
C PHE A 6 4.47 -12.62 0.01
N PHE A 7 4.10 -12.04 1.14
CA PHE A 7 4.58 -10.71 1.56
C PHE A 7 5.47 -10.79 2.80
N GLY A 8 6.36 -9.82 2.92
CA GLY A 8 7.23 -9.65 4.08
C GLY A 8 7.96 -10.93 4.49
N LEU A 9 7.99 -11.23 5.78
CA LEU A 9 8.66 -12.41 6.36
C LEU A 9 8.23 -13.74 5.69
N LEU A 10 7.00 -13.84 5.19
CA LEU A 10 6.50 -15.06 4.57
C LEU A 10 7.22 -15.36 3.24
N ARG A 11 7.54 -14.34 2.47
CA ARG A 11 8.33 -14.44 1.24
C ARG A 11 9.76 -14.96 1.55
N ASP A 12 10.36 -14.53 2.68
CA ASP A 12 11.70 -15.01 3.07
C ASP A 12 11.69 -16.48 3.45
N VAL A 13 10.64 -16.90 4.13
CA VAL A 13 10.46 -18.30 4.53
C VAL A 13 10.26 -19.19 3.32
N VAL A 14 9.50 -18.72 2.32
CA VAL A 14 9.14 -19.48 1.12
C VAL A 14 10.22 -19.35 0.03
N GLY A 15 10.97 -18.25 0.01
CA GLY A 15 12.01 -17.98 -0.99
C GLY A 15 11.49 -17.52 -2.34
N MET A 16 10.17 -17.20 -2.45
CA MET A 16 9.55 -16.75 -3.70
C MET A 16 8.47 -15.71 -3.42
N ARG A 17 8.22 -14.83 -4.38
CA ARG A 17 7.22 -13.75 -4.27
C ARG A 17 5.81 -14.26 -4.60
N ALA A 18 5.71 -15.12 -5.59
CA ALA A 18 4.46 -15.63 -6.09
C ALA A 18 4.63 -17.05 -6.65
N GLU A 19 3.58 -17.83 -6.58
CA GLU A 19 3.51 -19.17 -7.20
C GLU A 19 2.10 -19.41 -7.70
N GLY A 20 2.01 -19.90 -8.97
CA GLY A 20 0.76 -20.47 -9.48
C GLY A 20 0.60 -21.90 -8.99
N CYS A 21 -0.54 -22.26 -8.42
CA CYS A 21 -0.81 -23.63 -8.02
C CYS A 21 -2.23 -24.08 -8.35
N GLU A 22 -2.38 -25.39 -8.55
CA GLU A 22 -3.68 -26.02 -8.68
C GLU A 22 -4.21 -26.38 -7.29
N VAL A 23 -5.49 -26.13 -7.08
CA VAL A 23 -6.18 -26.47 -5.82
C VAL A 23 -7.45 -27.25 -6.09
N PRO A 24 -7.84 -28.16 -5.18
CA PRO A 24 -9.14 -28.83 -5.26
C PRO A 24 -10.30 -27.82 -5.22
N ALA A 25 -11.42 -28.17 -5.86
CA ALA A 25 -12.64 -27.32 -5.87
C ALA A 25 -13.20 -27.04 -4.46
N THR A 26 -12.80 -27.83 -3.46
CA THR A 26 -13.20 -27.67 -2.06
C THR A 26 -12.14 -26.95 -1.22
N ALA A 27 -11.10 -26.37 -1.86
CA ALA A 27 -10.04 -25.70 -1.13
C ALA A 27 -10.55 -24.45 -0.41
N THR A 28 -9.97 -24.21 0.77
CA THR A 28 -10.16 -22.98 1.52
C THR A 28 -8.83 -22.24 1.63
N LEU A 29 -8.86 -20.95 1.96
CA LEU A 29 -7.66 -20.16 2.17
C LEU A 29 -6.73 -20.78 3.22
N GLY A 30 -7.30 -21.26 4.34
CA GLY A 30 -6.55 -21.98 5.36
C GLY A 30 -5.92 -23.27 4.83
N GLY A 31 -6.64 -24.03 4.01
CA GLY A 31 -6.13 -25.25 3.37
C GLY A 31 -4.98 -25.00 2.39
N VAL A 32 -5.06 -23.91 1.62
CA VAL A 32 -3.94 -23.47 0.76
C VAL A 32 -2.73 -23.12 1.62
N PHE A 33 -2.92 -22.33 2.69
CA PHE A 33 -1.82 -22.02 3.62
C PHE A 33 -1.21 -23.27 4.26
N ASP A 34 -2.03 -24.23 4.68
CA ASP A 34 -1.56 -25.47 5.30
C ASP A 34 -0.71 -26.31 4.34
N ALA A 35 -1.08 -26.32 3.03
CA ALA A 35 -0.28 -26.97 2.00
C ALA A 35 1.13 -26.33 1.89
N TYR A 36 1.21 -25.01 1.95
CA TYR A 36 2.50 -24.31 1.99
C TYR A 36 3.24 -24.54 3.31
N ALA A 37 2.55 -24.61 4.45
CA ALA A 37 3.14 -24.91 5.76
C ALA A 37 3.71 -26.33 5.86
N ILE A 38 3.25 -27.27 5.02
CA ILE A 38 3.86 -28.59 4.88
C ILE A 38 5.19 -28.49 4.13
N ARG A 39 5.23 -27.73 3.03
CA ARG A 39 6.44 -27.50 2.21
C ARG A 39 7.49 -26.65 2.93
N PHE A 40 7.03 -25.69 3.73
CA PHE A 40 7.85 -24.71 4.44
C PHE A 40 7.49 -24.69 5.94
N PRO A 41 8.06 -25.59 6.76
CA PRO A 41 7.64 -25.80 8.15
C PRO A 41 7.66 -24.54 9.03
N ARG A 42 8.53 -23.56 8.74
CA ARG A 42 8.59 -22.29 9.47
C ARG A 42 7.30 -21.45 9.34
N LEU A 43 6.49 -21.67 8.28
CA LEU A 43 5.19 -21.00 8.16
C LEU A 43 4.21 -21.43 9.26
N ARG A 44 4.33 -22.63 9.82
CA ARG A 44 3.44 -23.13 10.90
C ARG A 44 3.45 -22.24 12.12
N GLU A 45 4.61 -21.68 12.45
CA GLU A 45 4.77 -20.79 13.61
C GLU A 45 3.98 -19.49 13.42
N LEU A 46 3.79 -19.07 12.18
CA LEU A 46 3.13 -17.83 11.80
C LEU A 46 1.61 -18.00 11.59
N ARG A 47 1.09 -19.24 11.61
CA ARG A 47 -0.32 -19.55 11.26
C ARG A 47 -1.36 -18.73 12.02
N ARG A 48 -1.11 -18.41 13.29
CA ARG A 48 -2.04 -17.66 14.13
C ARG A 48 -1.98 -16.15 13.92
N SER A 49 -0.93 -15.68 13.31
CA SER A 49 -0.65 -14.25 13.15
C SER A 49 -0.73 -13.77 11.71
N ILE A 50 -0.80 -14.69 10.72
CA ILE A 50 -0.94 -14.30 9.31
C ILE A 50 -2.32 -13.75 9.02
N VAL A 51 -2.36 -12.79 8.12
CA VAL A 51 -3.58 -12.28 7.50
C VAL A 51 -3.71 -12.90 6.11
N LEU A 52 -4.90 -13.38 5.79
CA LEU A 52 -5.21 -13.99 4.50
C LEU A 52 -6.08 -13.02 3.68
N ALA A 53 -5.72 -12.83 2.43
CA ALA A 53 -6.53 -12.06 1.51
C ALA A 53 -6.77 -12.84 0.21
N ARG A 54 -7.93 -12.61 -0.42
CA ARG A 54 -8.33 -13.14 -1.70
C ARG A 54 -8.83 -12.00 -2.57
N ASN A 55 -8.29 -11.88 -3.77
CA ASN A 55 -8.65 -10.83 -4.72
C ASN A 55 -8.64 -9.44 -4.05
N GLN A 56 -7.57 -9.16 -3.26
CA GLN A 56 -7.33 -7.91 -2.54
C GLN A 56 -8.26 -7.64 -1.35
N GLN A 57 -9.10 -8.60 -0.95
CA GLN A 57 -9.97 -8.49 0.23
C GLN A 57 -9.52 -9.44 1.34
N PHE A 58 -9.51 -8.99 2.58
CA PHE A 58 -9.25 -9.87 3.72
C PHE A 58 -10.36 -10.90 3.85
N CYS A 59 -9.96 -12.13 4.10
CA CYS A 59 -10.86 -13.26 4.20
C CYS A 59 -10.46 -14.15 5.38
N ASP A 60 -11.46 -14.89 5.89
CA ASP A 60 -11.23 -15.90 6.91
C ASP A 60 -10.59 -17.15 6.34
N GLN A 61 -9.93 -17.94 7.20
CA GLN A 61 -9.32 -19.20 6.81
C GLN A 61 -10.31 -20.21 6.19
N ALA A 62 -11.59 -20.12 6.57
CA ALA A 62 -12.65 -20.97 6.03
C ALA A 62 -13.18 -20.51 4.66
N SER A 63 -12.79 -19.34 4.18
CA SER A 63 -13.26 -18.80 2.90
C SER A 63 -12.88 -19.72 1.74
N PRO A 64 -13.82 -20.07 0.84
CA PRO A 64 -13.56 -20.93 -0.30
C PRO A 64 -12.66 -20.22 -1.31
N VAL A 65 -11.89 -21.03 -2.03
CA VAL A 65 -10.99 -20.59 -3.10
C VAL A 65 -11.53 -21.10 -4.43
N ALA A 66 -11.56 -20.24 -5.44
CA ALA A 66 -11.99 -20.55 -6.79
C ALA A 66 -10.82 -20.48 -7.79
N ASP A 67 -11.02 -21.11 -8.95
CA ASP A 67 -10.06 -21.01 -10.06
C ASP A 67 -9.94 -19.56 -10.53
N GLY A 68 -8.72 -19.08 -10.76
CA GLY A 68 -8.43 -17.70 -11.11
C GLY A 68 -8.25 -16.75 -9.92
N ASP A 69 -8.47 -17.21 -8.67
CA ASP A 69 -8.27 -16.35 -7.50
C ASP A 69 -6.79 -15.99 -7.30
N GLU A 70 -6.57 -14.76 -6.87
CA GLU A 70 -5.30 -14.28 -6.31
C GLU A 70 -5.37 -14.33 -4.78
N ILE A 71 -4.48 -15.09 -4.18
CA ILE A 71 -4.40 -15.25 -2.72
C ILE A 71 -3.13 -14.60 -2.20
N ALA A 72 -3.25 -13.75 -1.19
CA ALA A 72 -2.12 -13.12 -0.52
C ALA A 72 -1.97 -13.64 0.90
N PHE A 73 -0.77 -14.09 1.24
CA PHE A 73 -0.36 -14.35 2.63
C PHE A 73 0.46 -13.16 3.12
N LEU A 74 -0.05 -12.50 4.15
CA LEU A 74 0.55 -11.31 4.73
C LEU A 74 1.06 -11.63 6.13
N PRO A 75 2.21 -11.08 6.54
CA PRO A 75 2.61 -11.12 7.93
C PRO A 75 1.53 -10.43 8.79
N PRO A 76 1.52 -10.67 10.11
CA PRO A 76 0.59 -9.97 10.98
C PRO A 76 0.73 -8.48 10.76
N VAL A 77 -0.38 -7.81 10.47
CA VAL A 77 -0.46 -6.37 10.59
C VAL A 77 -0.34 -6.10 12.10
N SER A 78 0.73 -5.48 12.53
CA SER A 78 0.80 -5.00 13.90
C SER A 78 -0.44 -4.13 14.11
N GLY A 79 -1.33 -4.55 14.99
CA GLY A 79 -2.46 -3.71 15.41
C GLY A 79 -1.85 -2.40 15.87
N GLY A 80 -2.25 -1.29 15.21
CA GLY A 80 -1.55 -0.04 15.26
C GLY A 80 -1.15 0.36 16.67
N SER A 81 0.03 0.92 16.81
CA SER A 81 0.55 1.55 18.04
C SER A 81 -0.29 2.75 18.53
N GLY A 82 -1.55 2.85 18.10
CA GLY A 82 -2.47 3.96 18.35
C GLY A 82 -2.33 5.13 17.37
N ALA A 83 -1.25 5.20 16.60
CA ALA A 83 -1.01 6.28 15.63
C ALA A 83 -1.55 5.98 14.22
N PHE A 84 -1.72 4.69 13.87
CA PHE A 84 -2.20 4.27 12.56
C PHE A 84 -3.43 3.36 12.68
N SER A 85 -4.41 3.52 11.79
CA SER A 85 -5.58 2.65 11.73
C SER A 85 -5.24 1.30 11.09
N ARG A 86 -4.30 1.30 10.15
CA ARG A 86 -3.69 0.12 9.52
C ARG A 86 -2.23 0.37 9.20
N GLU A 87 -1.38 -0.63 9.40
CA GLU A 87 0.02 -0.56 9.04
C GLU A 87 0.57 -1.92 8.60
N VAL A 88 1.55 -1.91 7.71
CA VAL A 88 2.29 -3.09 7.24
C VAL A 88 3.76 -2.73 7.09
N THR A 89 4.62 -3.54 7.67
CA THR A 89 6.06 -3.49 7.40
C THR A 89 6.47 -4.75 6.68
N ASP A 90 7.11 -4.60 5.52
CA ASP A 90 7.67 -5.74 4.82
C ASP A 90 9.06 -6.13 5.36
N ARG A 91 9.63 -7.21 4.84
CA ARG A 91 10.94 -7.72 5.28
C ARG A 91 12.12 -6.79 5.04
N ASN A 92 12.01 -5.97 3.98
CA ASN A 92 13.07 -5.02 3.61
C ASN A 92 12.99 -3.78 4.50
N GLY A 93 11.98 -3.72 5.41
CA GLY A 93 11.69 -2.59 6.25
C GLY A 93 10.93 -1.49 5.53
N ASN A 94 10.32 -1.77 4.36
CA ASN A 94 9.37 -0.87 3.75
C ASN A 94 8.14 -0.77 4.65
N PHE A 95 7.66 0.46 4.87
CA PHE A 95 6.57 0.72 5.80
C PHE A 95 5.40 1.41 5.10
N PHE A 96 4.21 0.88 5.30
CA PHE A 96 2.97 1.37 4.70
C PHE A 96 1.93 1.55 5.79
N ALA A 97 1.25 2.70 5.81
CA ALA A 97 0.24 2.94 6.84
C ALA A 97 -0.90 3.84 6.36
N LEU A 98 -2.06 3.65 6.99
CA LEU A 98 -3.24 4.50 6.91
C LEU A 98 -3.50 5.12 8.29
N THR A 99 -3.88 6.39 8.34
CA THR A 99 -4.16 7.07 9.61
C THR A 99 -5.29 8.09 9.47
N PRO A 100 -6.21 8.21 10.43
CA PRO A 100 -7.14 9.33 10.52
C PRO A 100 -6.46 10.60 11.07
N ASP A 101 -5.31 10.47 11.74
CA ASP A 101 -4.62 11.53 12.44
C ASP A 101 -3.60 12.27 11.56
N PRO A 102 -3.15 13.48 11.94
CA PRO A 102 -2.06 14.16 11.26
C PRO A 102 -0.79 13.32 11.18
N ILE A 103 -0.15 13.33 10.01
CA ILE A 103 1.07 12.53 9.78
C ILE A 103 2.27 13.28 10.34
N GLU A 104 2.99 12.64 11.25
CA GLU A 104 4.26 13.13 11.81
C GLU A 104 5.43 12.64 10.94
N THR A 105 6.01 13.51 10.14
CA THR A 105 7.12 13.17 9.21
C THR A 105 8.44 12.82 9.92
N PRO A 106 8.86 13.47 11.02
CA PRO A 106 10.16 13.19 11.63
C PRO A 106 10.38 11.74 12.07
N PRO A 107 9.42 11.04 12.70
CA PRO A 107 9.58 9.63 13.02
C PRO A 107 9.77 8.75 11.77
N LEU A 108 9.01 9.01 10.70
CA LEU A 108 9.10 8.26 9.45
C LEU A 108 10.47 8.46 8.79
N LEU A 109 10.96 9.71 8.79
CA LEU A 109 12.28 10.04 8.27
C LEU A 109 13.40 9.37 9.06
N SER A 110 13.28 9.25 10.37
CA SER A 110 14.32 8.61 11.20
C SER A 110 14.35 7.08 11.07
N GLN A 111 13.23 6.45 10.71
CA GLN A 111 13.10 5.00 10.65
C GLN A 111 13.38 4.42 9.25
N THR A 112 13.22 5.22 8.19
CA THR A 112 13.32 4.71 6.82
C THR A 112 14.76 4.50 6.36
N PRO A 113 15.73 5.43 6.53
CA PRO A 113 17.09 5.27 6.02
C PRO A 113 17.90 4.21 6.76
N GLN A 114 18.89 3.67 6.06
CA GLN A 114 19.93 2.78 6.58
C GLN A 114 21.31 3.43 6.44
N GLU A 115 22.34 2.84 7.07
CA GLU A 115 23.72 3.35 6.96
C GLU A 115 24.29 3.29 5.53
N SER A 116 23.75 2.41 4.68
CA SER A 116 24.13 2.28 3.27
C SER A 116 23.50 3.33 2.36
N ASP A 117 22.57 4.17 2.86
CA ASP A 117 21.85 5.13 2.04
C ASP A 117 22.61 6.45 1.92
N GLY A 118 22.94 6.82 0.68
CA GLY A 118 23.53 8.11 0.33
C GLY A 118 22.51 9.19 -0.06
N ALA A 119 21.23 8.82 -0.19
CA ALA A 119 20.16 9.74 -0.57
C ALA A 119 18.83 9.37 0.10
N VAL A 120 18.17 10.38 0.67
CA VAL A 120 16.81 10.27 1.20
C VAL A 120 15.96 11.36 0.58
N VAL A 121 14.83 10.97 -0.01
CA VAL A 121 13.81 11.88 -0.55
C VAL A 121 12.60 11.81 0.34
N VAL A 122 12.15 12.97 0.81
CA VAL A 122 10.88 13.12 1.53
C VAL A 122 9.94 13.91 0.65
N PHE A 123 8.80 13.32 0.34
CA PHE A 123 7.73 13.96 -0.40
C PHE A 123 6.50 14.10 0.49
N GLU A 124 6.09 15.34 0.77
CA GLU A 124 4.84 15.65 1.47
C GLU A 124 3.82 16.22 0.52
N CYS A 125 2.68 15.56 0.40
CA CYS A 125 1.56 16.07 -0.36
C CYS A 125 0.55 16.75 0.56
N ARG A 126 0.40 18.06 0.43
CA ARG A 126 -0.46 18.89 1.27
C ARG A 126 -1.74 19.33 0.55
N ILE A 127 -2.76 19.63 1.31
CA ILE A 127 -4.02 20.15 0.76
C ILE A 127 -3.86 21.61 0.40
N ARG A 128 -4.10 21.95 -0.88
CA ARG A 128 -4.06 23.32 -1.38
C ARG A 128 -5.39 24.04 -1.12
N ASN A 129 -5.34 25.33 -0.92
CA ASN A 129 -6.51 26.19 -0.68
C ASN A 129 -7.32 26.50 -1.97
N ASN A 130 -6.86 26.04 -3.12
CA ASN A 130 -7.50 26.33 -4.41
C ASN A 130 -7.45 25.11 -5.35
N ASN A 131 -8.55 24.84 -6.03
CA ASN A 131 -8.61 23.91 -7.15
C ASN A 131 -9.36 24.55 -8.33
N GLN A 132 -8.64 24.80 -9.43
CA GLN A 132 -9.18 25.44 -10.66
C GLN A 132 -9.93 26.75 -10.40
N GLY A 133 -9.37 27.61 -9.55
CA GLY A 133 -9.95 28.91 -9.22
C GLY A 133 -11.00 28.88 -8.09
N ARG A 134 -11.42 27.70 -7.62
CA ARG A 134 -12.37 27.57 -6.51
C ARG A 134 -11.66 27.42 -5.16
N PRO A 135 -12.03 28.21 -4.14
CA PRO A 135 -11.48 28.05 -2.79
C PRO A 135 -11.87 26.70 -2.19
N VAL A 136 -10.87 25.90 -1.80
CA VAL A 136 -11.04 24.60 -1.12
C VAL A 136 -11.04 24.83 0.39
N ARG A 137 -11.94 24.16 1.11
CA ARG A 137 -12.00 24.14 2.57
C ARG A 137 -11.27 22.94 3.15
N CYS A 138 -11.54 21.75 2.63
CA CYS A 138 -10.89 20.49 2.99
C CYS A 138 -11.08 19.45 1.88
N LEU A 139 -10.27 18.40 1.93
CA LEU A 139 -10.52 17.15 1.19
C LEU A 139 -10.88 16.04 2.18
N GLU A 140 -11.69 15.09 1.73
CA GLU A 140 -12.04 13.89 2.50
C GLU A 140 -11.61 12.66 1.72
N TYR A 141 -10.95 11.72 2.41
CA TYR A 141 -10.42 10.49 1.85
C TYR A 141 -11.08 9.29 2.50
N GLU A 142 -11.66 8.41 1.70
CA GLU A 142 -12.37 7.22 2.16
C GLU A 142 -11.93 6.00 1.35
N CYS A 143 -11.77 4.86 2.01
CA CYS A 143 -11.44 3.59 1.36
C CYS A 143 -11.94 2.42 2.19
N ASP A 144 -11.91 1.23 1.60
CA ASP A 144 -11.75 0.00 2.37
C ASP A 144 -10.28 -0.06 2.82
N GLU A 145 -10.05 0.09 4.13
CA GLU A 145 -8.69 0.17 4.67
C GLU A 145 -7.91 -1.13 4.46
N ALA A 146 -8.61 -2.28 4.41
CA ALA A 146 -8.00 -3.56 4.19
C ALA A 146 -7.47 -3.69 2.76
N GLU A 147 -8.27 -3.28 1.79
CA GLU A 147 -7.90 -3.27 0.37
C GLU A 147 -6.79 -2.22 0.10
N ALA A 148 -6.95 -1.03 0.65
CA ALA A 148 -6.02 0.07 0.43
C ALA A 148 -4.62 -0.20 0.99
N ILE A 149 -4.50 -0.78 2.20
CA ILE A 149 -3.19 -1.11 2.78
C ILE A 149 -2.45 -2.18 1.97
N LEU A 150 -3.18 -3.14 1.40
CA LEU A 150 -2.61 -4.16 0.52
C LEU A 150 -2.09 -3.55 -0.79
N ALA A 151 -2.88 -2.65 -1.38
CA ALA A 151 -2.50 -1.94 -2.58
C ALA A 151 -1.25 -1.07 -2.35
N LEU A 152 -1.18 -0.36 -1.21
CA LEU A 152 0.02 0.39 -0.80
C LEU A 152 1.25 -0.50 -0.66
N ALA A 153 1.11 -1.66 -0.02
CA ALA A 153 2.21 -2.59 0.16
C ALA A 153 2.71 -3.17 -1.18
N ARG A 154 1.80 -3.47 -2.11
CA ARG A 154 2.17 -3.90 -3.47
C ARG A 154 2.92 -2.81 -4.21
N LEU A 155 2.33 -1.61 -4.26
CA LEU A 155 2.95 -0.45 -4.89
C LEU A 155 4.38 -0.24 -4.39
N GLY A 156 4.58 -0.24 -3.09
CA GLY A 156 5.91 -0.04 -2.51
C GLY A 156 6.89 -1.17 -2.82
N SER A 157 6.41 -2.43 -2.85
CA SER A 157 7.25 -3.57 -3.23
C SER A 157 7.67 -3.51 -4.70
N ASP A 158 6.75 -3.15 -5.60
CA ASP A 158 7.04 -2.98 -7.02
C ASP A 158 8.09 -1.87 -7.24
N LEU A 159 7.89 -0.71 -6.60
CA LEU A 159 8.83 0.41 -6.68
C LEU A 159 10.23 0.05 -6.16
N ALA A 160 10.29 -0.75 -5.09
CA ALA A 160 11.58 -1.18 -4.54
C ALA A 160 12.33 -2.14 -5.50
N GLU A 161 11.60 -2.90 -6.32
CA GLU A 161 12.18 -3.78 -7.32
C GLU A 161 12.53 -3.04 -8.62
N ASP A 162 11.68 -2.09 -9.06
CA ASP A 162 11.86 -1.37 -10.32
C ASP A 162 12.95 -0.27 -10.25
N HIS A 163 13.15 0.30 -9.06
CA HIS A 163 14.06 1.41 -8.84
C HIS A 163 15.12 1.06 -7.80
N GLU A 164 16.13 0.43 -7.96
CA GLU A 164 17.27 0.15 -7.06
C GLU A 164 17.28 0.98 -5.73
N ILE A 165 16.14 1.03 -5.02
CA ILE A 165 15.99 1.71 -3.74
C ILE A 165 16.09 0.71 -2.59
N ASN A 166 16.59 1.16 -1.45
CA ASN A 166 16.78 0.29 -0.29
C ASN A 166 15.52 0.20 0.57
N ARG A 167 14.81 1.34 0.76
CA ARG A 167 13.56 1.40 1.52
C ARG A 167 12.62 2.47 1.01
N ILE A 168 11.32 2.19 1.19
CA ILE A 168 10.25 3.16 0.98
C ILE A 168 9.25 3.11 2.14
N THR A 169 8.82 4.29 2.56
CA THR A 169 7.72 4.48 3.51
C THR A 169 6.62 5.27 2.84
N ILE A 170 5.37 4.80 2.91
CA ILE A 170 4.20 5.52 2.39
C ILE A 170 3.13 5.54 3.48
N VAL A 171 2.76 6.75 3.92
CA VAL A 171 1.66 6.95 4.87
C VAL A 171 0.59 7.82 4.22
N HIS A 172 -0.65 7.34 4.21
CA HIS A 172 -1.80 8.10 3.69
C HIS A 172 -2.81 8.40 4.80
N ARG A 173 -3.23 9.66 4.88
CA ARG A 173 -4.25 10.10 5.83
C ARG A 173 -5.64 9.89 5.26
N LEU A 174 -6.55 9.42 6.10
CA LEU A 174 -7.96 9.20 5.81
C LEU A 174 -8.85 10.25 6.49
N GLY A 175 -10.13 10.25 6.13
CA GLY A 175 -11.08 11.21 6.66
C GLY A 175 -10.86 12.63 6.14
N ARG A 176 -11.30 13.61 6.90
CA ARG A 176 -11.22 15.03 6.50
C ARG A 176 -9.86 15.63 6.81
N VAL A 177 -9.20 16.11 5.75
CA VAL A 177 -7.88 16.76 5.82
C VAL A 177 -8.04 18.24 5.47
N PRO A 178 -7.81 19.16 6.40
CA PRO A 178 -7.90 20.62 6.18
C PRO A 178 -6.85 21.12 5.19
N VAL A 179 -7.12 22.30 4.64
CA VAL A 179 -6.14 23.05 3.84
C VAL A 179 -4.87 23.30 4.66
N GLY A 180 -3.72 23.12 4.01
CA GLY A 180 -2.41 23.27 4.63
C GLY A 180 -1.89 22.02 5.35
N GLU A 181 -2.73 21.03 5.61
CA GLU A 181 -2.30 19.78 6.25
C GLU A 181 -1.83 18.73 5.22
N THR A 182 -0.96 17.84 5.70
CA THR A 182 -0.37 16.76 4.90
C THR A 182 -1.34 15.59 4.82
N ARG A 183 -1.58 15.11 3.58
CA ARG A 183 -2.43 13.94 3.32
C ARG A 183 -1.63 12.67 3.01
N VAL A 184 -0.41 12.84 2.48
CA VAL A 184 0.49 11.74 2.13
C VAL A 184 1.92 12.14 2.46
N VAL A 185 2.65 11.22 3.06
CA VAL A 185 4.10 11.29 3.20
C VAL A 185 4.69 10.07 2.49
N ILE A 186 5.68 10.31 1.65
CA ILE A 186 6.50 9.29 1.01
C ILE A 186 7.95 9.57 1.38
N VAL A 187 8.62 8.60 1.98
CA VAL A 187 10.05 8.66 2.26
C VAL A 187 10.73 7.54 1.47
N VAL A 188 11.69 7.89 0.64
CA VAL A 188 12.47 6.94 -0.16
C VAL A 188 13.94 7.06 0.19
N ALA A 189 14.55 5.95 0.55
CA ALA A 189 15.97 5.85 0.85
C ALA A 189 16.67 4.95 -0.17
N ALA A 190 17.81 5.42 -0.70
CA ALA A 190 18.61 4.72 -1.72
C ALA A 190 20.09 5.10 -1.64
N ALA A 191 20.96 4.27 -2.21
CA ALA A 191 22.37 4.57 -2.30
C ALA A 191 22.64 5.87 -3.10
N HIS A 192 21.80 6.18 -4.10
CA HIS A 192 21.98 7.32 -4.99
C HIS A 192 20.68 8.13 -5.18
N ARG A 193 20.85 9.45 -5.44
CA ARG A 193 19.72 10.38 -5.61
C ARG A 193 18.77 10.06 -6.77
N LYS A 194 19.29 9.56 -7.91
CA LYS A 194 18.47 9.33 -9.11
C LYS A 194 17.36 8.30 -8.87
N PRO A 195 17.65 7.08 -8.38
CA PRO A 195 16.58 6.12 -8.04
C PRO A 195 15.65 6.65 -6.95
N ALA A 196 16.16 7.36 -5.93
CA ALA A 196 15.30 7.90 -4.87
C ALA A 196 14.25 8.90 -5.40
N PHE A 197 14.66 9.84 -6.27
CA PHE A 197 13.71 10.77 -6.89
C PHE A 197 12.76 10.09 -7.87
N ALA A 198 13.24 9.15 -8.69
CA ALA A 198 12.42 8.43 -9.65
C ALA A 198 11.33 7.63 -8.92
N ALA A 199 11.69 6.86 -7.91
CA ALA A 199 10.74 6.10 -7.11
C ALA A 199 9.72 6.99 -6.36
N ALA A 200 10.15 8.11 -5.79
CA ALA A 200 9.24 9.02 -5.09
C ALA A 200 8.21 9.67 -6.04
N MET A 201 8.62 10.02 -7.26
CA MET A 201 7.74 10.58 -8.28
C MET A 201 6.73 9.54 -8.76
N GLU A 202 7.20 8.35 -9.13
CA GLU A 202 6.34 7.25 -9.57
C GLU A 202 5.39 6.79 -8.47
N ALA A 203 5.86 6.71 -7.21
CA ALA A 203 5.02 6.39 -6.07
C ALA A 203 3.80 7.31 -5.96
N MET A 204 3.99 8.63 -6.16
CA MET A 204 2.88 9.59 -6.10
C MET A 204 1.90 9.45 -7.28
N ASP A 205 2.39 9.10 -8.45
CA ASP A 205 1.55 8.92 -9.63
C ASP A 205 0.74 7.62 -9.53
N ARG A 206 1.40 6.50 -9.22
CA ARG A 206 0.76 5.20 -9.04
C ARG A 206 -0.15 5.13 -7.81
N LEU A 207 0.12 5.88 -6.76
CA LEU A 207 -0.77 5.95 -5.59
C LEU A 207 -2.17 6.44 -5.98
N LYS A 208 -2.30 7.31 -6.99
CA LYS A 208 -3.60 7.81 -7.46
C LYS A 208 -4.35 6.80 -8.34
N SER A 209 -3.64 5.95 -9.07
CA SER A 209 -4.23 4.98 -10.01
C SER A 209 -4.42 3.60 -9.37
N ASP A 210 -3.48 3.15 -8.54
CA ASP A 210 -3.37 1.76 -8.11
C ASP A 210 -3.96 1.53 -6.70
N VAL A 211 -4.08 2.61 -5.90
CA VAL A 211 -4.60 2.50 -4.53
C VAL A 211 -6.05 2.98 -4.46
N PRO A 212 -7.00 2.14 -4.03
CA PRO A 212 -8.43 2.43 -4.09
C PRO A 212 -8.87 3.39 -2.96
N ILE A 213 -8.33 4.62 -2.95
CA ILE A 213 -8.70 5.68 -2.02
C ILE A 213 -9.52 6.74 -2.77
N ARG A 214 -10.78 6.85 -2.40
CA ARG A 214 -11.71 7.84 -2.97
C ARG A 214 -11.47 9.21 -2.36
N LYS A 215 -11.54 10.23 -3.19
CA LYS A 215 -11.38 11.62 -2.79
C LYS A 215 -12.65 12.42 -3.01
N LYS A 216 -13.08 13.18 -2.01
CA LYS A 216 -14.17 14.14 -2.07
C LYS A 216 -13.66 15.53 -1.70
N GLU A 217 -14.00 16.52 -2.51
CA GLU A 217 -13.57 17.91 -2.30
C GLU A 217 -14.71 18.75 -1.71
N TYR A 218 -14.40 19.53 -0.68
CA TYR A 218 -15.32 20.48 -0.06
C TYR A 218 -14.83 21.90 -0.34
N PHE A 219 -15.66 22.69 -0.99
CA PHE A 219 -15.38 24.06 -1.34
C PHE A 219 -15.95 25.03 -0.30
N ALA A 220 -15.41 26.26 -0.24
CA ALA A 220 -15.87 27.28 0.69
C ALA A 220 -17.27 27.82 0.34
N ASP A 221 -17.71 27.68 -0.91
CA ASP A 221 -19.02 28.07 -1.44
C ASP A 221 -20.16 27.06 -1.18
N GLY A 222 -19.89 25.96 -0.43
CA GLY A 222 -20.89 25.03 0.06
C GLY A 222 -21.16 23.80 -0.79
N ASP A 223 -20.61 23.67 -2.01
CA ASP A 223 -20.80 22.50 -2.86
C ASP A 223 -19.70 21.45 -2.67
N GLY A 224 -20.01 20.39 -1.93
CA GLY A 224 -19.17 19.17 -1.91
C GLY A 224 -19.39 18.36 -3.20
N ARG A 225 -18.39 18.25 -4.08
CA ARG A 225 -18.41 17.32 -5.21
C ARG A 225 -17.53 16.11 -4.90
N ALA A 226 -18.14 14.92 -4.96
CA ALA A 226 -17.37 13.68 -5.08
C ALA A 226 -16.69 13.68 -6.46
N LYS A 227 -15.38 13.53 -6.51
CA LYS A 227 -14.66 13.20 -7.74
C LYS A 227 -14.37 11.72 -7.67
N GLU A 228 -14.98 10.94 -8.57
CA GLU A 228 -14.61 9.54 -8.79
C GLU A 228 -13.11 9.42 -9.09
N PRO A 229 -12.47 8.25 -8.81
CA PRO A 229 -11.11 8.01 -9.23
C PRO A 229 -11.00 8.33 -10.71
N ALA A 230 -10.05 9.16 -11.08
CA ALA A 230 -9.80 9.50 -12.46
C ALA A 230 -9.33 8.25 -13.19
N SER A 231 -10.22 7.59 -13.91
CA SER A 231 -9.83 6.75 -15.02
C SER A 231 -9.31 7.71 -16.08
N ASP A 232 -8.01 7.95 -16.14
CA ASP A 232 -7.35 8.69 -17.21
C ASP A 232 -7.39 7.88 -18.51
N ALA A 233 -8.56 7.85 -19.11
CA ALA A 233 -8.74 7.51 -20.51
C ALA A 233 -8.71 8.80 -21.36
N VAL A 234 -7.63 9.60 -21.31
CA VAL A 234 -7.34 10.65 -22.29
C VAL A 234 -5.83 10.86 -22.41
N LEU A 235 -5.14 9.97 -23.08
CA LEU A 235 -3.88 10.27 -23.77
C LEU A 235 -3.80 9.48 -25.08
N ALA A 236 -4.77 9.72 -25.96
CA ALA A 236 -4.70 9.26 -27.35
C ALA A 236 -5.26 10.35 -28.27
N SER A 237 -4.64 11.52 -28.32
CA SER A 237 -4.80 12.44 -29.45
C SER A 237 -3.82 13.62 -29.32
N HIS A 238 -2.54 13.40 -29.59
CA HIS A 238 -1.65 14.42 -30.16
C HIS A 238 -0.44 13.72 -30.77
N ARG A 239 -0.70 13.08 -31.90
CA ARG A 239 0.27 12.92 -32.99
C ARG A 239 -0.42 13.43 -34.24
N GLY A 240 -0.10 14.62 -34.62
CA GLY A 240 -0.31 15.27 -35.84
C GLY A 240 0.86 16.19 -36.09
#